data_ed65b1275a85e2db74230c0aebc9076e
#
_entry.id   ed65b1275a85e2db74230c0aebc9076e
#
_cell.length_a   1.000
_cell.length_b   1.000
_cell.length_c   1.000
_cell.angle_alpha   90.00
_cell.angle_beta   90.00
_cell.angle_gamma   90.00
#
_symmetry.space_group_name_H-M   'P 1'
#
loop_
_entity.id
_entity.type
_entity.pdbx_description
1 polymer ?
#
loop_
_entity_poly.entity_id
_entity_poly.type
_entity_poly.pdbx_seq_one_letter_code
_entity_poly.pdbx_strand_id
1 'polypeptide(L)'
;MVSNSTKRRAFLKGTASALAVASLPRWGIAATAPFIRLEWQVFKTTPHYASYLNAVRTMKAATDRTSPASWQYWVDVHNNYCPHSTAYFLTWHRGYLYYLEQQLRTVSGDATLTLPYWDYYTYPVIPAEFTDTARSNPLYVSRINTNVYQALDLGPFGSSVYNFQRGTSNAFEPKLENAPHNPVHDIIGNNMADIATAPIDPIFYLHHCNIDRLWNAWSLRSTSRVPTATSSYWNGSFTYARGLTISKSKTRTTTGLSYDYANDTMPAVLPPQAQQGRIIRVQAQIGAIQARPKTGAFTPSPGRTVSSTRRSLGGVKGVELNEFSISASIPLQAANATALKDVLATSPAVALSQSSDATQATPQAKSGFQYVKVVLDGVTMPAAARKGGFFYNVYLNLPASGDVDAVKSQHFIGTLGAFQIGTAAHHGMNAVDYDVTDVLARLGISNVSDVVLSFVRVSGANSPKGIAVSINEARIELGTDGP
;
A
#
# COMPACT_ATOMS: atom_id res chain seq x y z
N MET A 1 -37.53 -18.81 57.13
CA MET A 1 -36.24 -18.30 56.66
C MET A 1 -36.35 -18.11 55.16
N VAL A 2 -36.48 -16.88 54.71
CA VAL A 2 -37.01 -16.49 53.42
C VAL A 2 -35.87 -16.32 52.40
N SER A 3 -36.08 -16.91 51.28
CA SER A 3 -35.30 -17.01 50.05
C SER A 3 -34.88 -15.64 49.47
N ASN A 4 -33.59 -15.47 49.21
CA ASN A 4 -32.99 -14.37 48.45
C ASN A 4 -32.71 -14.78 47.00
N SER A 5 -33.75 -14.89 46.16
CA SER A 5 -33.60 -15.26 44.76
C SER A 5 -34.17 -14.25 43.78
N THR A 6 -34.29 -12.95 44.14
CA THR A 6 -34.94 -11.95 43.29
C THR A 6 -34.05 -10.78 42.84
N LYS A 7 -32.74 -10.89 42.92
CA LYS A 7 -31.83 -9.79 42.50
C LYS A 7 -30.92 -10.10 41.29
N ARG A 8 -31.08 -11.21 40.60
CA ARG A 8 -30.25 -11.56 39.41
C ARG A 8 -30.94 -11.39 38.06
N ARG A 9 -32.21 -10.97 38.00
CA ARG A 9 -32.97 -10.78 36.73
C ARG A 9 -33.16 -9.32 36.31
N ALA A 10 -32.70 -8.35 37.09
CA ALA A 10 -32.89 -6.92 36.80
C ALA A 10 -31.67 -6.27 36.11
N PHE A 11 -30.55 -7.01 35.89
CA PHE A 11 -29.29 -6.43 35.33
C PHE A 11 -29.11 -6.71 33.82
N LEU A 12 -30.03 -7.39 33.18
CA LEU A 12 -29.93 -7.73 31.73
C LEU A 12 -30.93 -7.01 30.84
N LYS A 13 -31.60 -5.94 31.32
CA LYS A 13 -32.51 -5.14 30.50
C LYS A 13 -32.18 -3.65 30.44
N GLY A 14 -30.93 -3.27 30.64
CA GLY A 14 -30.56 -1.85 30.71
C GLY A 14 -29.30 -1.45 29.95
N THR A 15 -28.80 -2.23 28.96
CA THR A 15 -27.71 -1.81 28.10
C THR A 15 -28.06 -1.94 26.63
N ALA A 16 -29.18 -1.33 26.26
CA ALA A 16 -29.45 -1.00 24.88
C ALA A 16 -29.16 0.50 24.72
N SER A 17 -28.05 0.79 24.02
CA SER A 17 -27.83 1.98 23.22
C SER A 17 -27.80 3.32 23.95
N ALA A 18 -26.64 3.62 24.54
CA ALA A 18 -26.13 4.98 24.43
C ALA A 18 -24.85 4.88 23.58
N LEU A 19 -24.98 5.02 22.26
CA LEU A 19 -23.90 5.51 21.41
C LEU A 19 -23.57 6.90 21.96
N ALA A 20 -22.54 6.98 22.78
CA ALA A 20 -21.91 8.23 23.13
C ALA A 20 -21.39 8.81 21.83
N VAL A 21 -22.12 9.74 21.24
CA VAL A 21 -21.61 10.67 20.25
C VAL A 21 -20.55 11.48 20.98
N ALA A 22 -19.31 11.03 20.92
CA ALA A 22 -18.17 11.82 21.35
C ALA A 22 -18.22 13.11 20.55
N SER A 23 -18.34 14.23 21.25
CA SER A 23 -18.31 15.57 20.69
C SER A 23 -16.99 15.78 19.93
N LEU A 24 -17.06 15.69 18.61
CA LEU A 24 -15.96 16.10 17.73
C LEU A 24 -15.70 17.60 17.90
N PRO A 25 -14.43 18.04 17.93
CA PRO A 25 -14.10 19.46 17.90
C PRO A 25 -14.70 20.05 16.62
N ARG A 26 -15.53 21.09 16.78
CA ARG A 26 -16.13 21.84 15.69
C ARG A 26 -15.06 22.64 14.94
N TRP A 27 -14.49 22.03 13.91
CA TRP A 27 -13.86 22.76 12.83
C TRP A 27 -14.89 22.94 11.72
N GLY A 28 -15.22 24.18 11.40
CA GLY A 28 -16.11 24.71 10.38
C GLY A 28 -17.18 23.75 9.87
N ILE A 29 -18.41 24.18 9.75
CA ILE A 29 -19.60 23.45 9.30
C ILE A 29 -19.23 22.63 8.04
N ALA A 30 -18.69 21.42 8.20
CA ALA A 30 -18.68 20.42 7.15
C ALA A 30 -20.13 19.98 7.00
N ALA A 31 -20.71 20.17 5.81
CA ALA A 31 -21.99 19.54 5.48
C ALA A 31 -21.86 18.05 5.82
N THR A 32 -22.74 17.52 6.67
CA THR A 32 -22.76 16.10 7.03
C THR A 32 -22.83 15.31 5.73
N ALA A 33 -21.85 14.43 5.50
CA ALA A 33 -21.83 13.62 4.30
C ALA A 33 -23.12 12.77 4.25
N PRO A 34 -23.88 12.79 3.15
CA PRO A 34 -25.15 12.05 3.07
C PRO A 34 -24.96 10.53 3.02
N PHE A 35 -23.74 10.06 2.72
CA PHE A 35 -23.41 8.66 2.50
C PHE A 35 -22.30 8.21 3.44
N ILE A 36 -22.57 7.17 4.26
CA ILE A 36 -21.58 6.60 5.19
C ILE A 36 -21.19 5.20 4.72
N ARG A 37 -19.91 5.01 4.38
CA ARG A 37 -19.36 3.70 4.04
C ARG A 37 -19.13 2.89 5.30
N LEU A 38 -19.64 1.66 5.32
CA LEU A 38 -19.61 0.75 6.46
C LEU A 38 -18.54 -0.32 6.29
N GLU A 39 -18.01 -0.83 7.41
CA GLU A 39 -17.21 -2.04 7.40
C GLU A 39 -18.06 -3.23 6.94
N TRP A 40 -17.45 -4.18 6.22
CA TRP A 40 -18.18 -5.29 5.59
C TRP A 40 -19.05 -6.10 6.55
N GLN A 41 -18.57 -6.42 7.76
CA GLN A 41 -19.34 -7.22 8.72
C GLN A 41 -20.61 -6.49 9.20
N VAL A 42 -20.59 -5.17 9.23
CA VAL A 42 -21.74 -4.32 9.48
C VAL A 42 -22.60 -4.18 8.23
N PHE A 43 -21.98 -3.86 7.09
CA PHE A 43 -22.66 -3.65 5.82
C PHE A 43 -23.54 -4.84 5.42
N LYS A 44 -23.05 -6.08 5.55
CA LYS A 44 -23.78 -7.29 5.17
C LYS A 44 -25.04 -7.58 6.02
N THR A 45 -25.20 -6.89 7.14
CA THR A 45 -26.41 -6.98 7.97
C THR A 45 -27.48 -5.94 7.61
N THR A 46 -27.19 -5.04 6.67
CA THR A 46 -28.09 -4.00 6.20
C THR A 46 -28.88 -4.44 4.96
N PRO A 47 -30.00 -3.79 4.64
CA PRO A 47 -30.73 -4.02 3.39
C PRO A 47 -29.87 -3.78 2.13
N HIS A 48 -28.86 -2.91 2.21
CA HIS A 48 -27.95 -2.59 1.10
C HIS A 48 -27.13 -3.79 0.61
N TYR A 49 -26.95 -4.82 1.45
CA TYR A 49 -26.25 -6.05 1.04
C TYR A 49 -26.92 -6.72 -0.16
N ALA A 50 -28.25 -6.87 -0.13
CA ALA A 50 -29.00 -7.45 -1.24
C ALA A 50 -28.90 -6.58 -2.51
N SER A 51 -29.01 -5.26 -2.35
CA SER A 51 -28.83 -4.27 -3.44
C SER A 51 -27.43 -4.39 -4.07
N TYR A 52 -26.39 -4.49 -3.24
CA TYR A 52 -25.00 -4.65 -3.68
C TYR A 52 -24.80 -5.95 -4.48
N LEU A 53 -25.26 -7.10 -3.96
CA LEU A 53 -25.18 -8.38 -4.66
C LEU A 53 -25.88 -8.35 -6.02
N ASN A 54 -27.07 -7.74 -6.06
CA ASN A 54 -27.83 -7.58 -7.30
C ASN A 54 -27.08 -6.70 -8.33
N ALA A 55 -26.55 -5.56 -7.88
CA ALA A 55 -25.77 -4.67 -8.74
C ALA A 55 -24.52 -5.38 -9.31
N VAL A 56 -23.73 -6.04 -8.47
CA VAL A 56 -22.53 -6.76 -8.92
C VAL A 56 -22.91 -7.86 -9.91
N ARG A 57 -23.96 -8.64 -9.65
CA ARG A 57 -24.46 -9.69 -10.56
C ARG A 57 -24.86 -9.11 -11.92
N THR A 58 -25.66 -8.05 -11.91
CA THR A 58 -26.16 -7.39 -13.11
C THR A 58 -25.01 -6.81 -13.94
N MET A 59 -24.08 -6.11 -13.29
CA MET A 59 -22.92 -5.53 -13.97
C MET A 59 -21.97 -6.59 -14.54
N LYS A 60 -21.76 -7.72 -13.84
CA LYS A 60 -20.95 -8.84 -14.35
C LYS A 60 -21.63 -9.58 -15.52
N ALA A 61 -22.95 -9.60 -15.59
CA ALA A 61 -23.70 -10.18 -16.70
C ALA A 61 -23.72 -9.28 -17.95
N ALA A 62 -23.49 -7.98 -17.79
CA ALA A 62 -23.46 -7.04 -18.90
C ALA A 62 -22.19 -7.21 -19.74
N THR A 63 -22.35 -7.39 -21.07
CA THR A 63 -21.24 -7.70 -21.99
C THR A 63 -20.70 -6.49 -22.73
N ASP A 64 -21.44 -5.38 -22.74
CA ASP A 64 -21.01 -4.13 -23.38
C ASP A 64 -19.94 -3.44 -22.53
N ARG A 65 -18.67 -3.59 -22.92
CA ARG A 65 -17.50 -3.00 -22.25
C ARG A 65 -17.44 -1.47 -22.35
N THR A 66 -18.24 -0.85 -23.21
CA THR A 66 -18.29 0.62 -23.36
C THR A 66 -19.31 1.26 -22.44
N SER A 67 -20.20 0.45 -21.85
CA SER A 67 -21.24 0.90 -20.94
C SER A 67 -20.76 0.88 -19.49
N PRO A 68 -20.91 1.96 -18.71
CA PRO A 68 -20.61 1.96 -17.29
C PRO A 68 -21.49 0.99 -16.47
N ALA A 69 -22.58 0.46 -17.06
CA ALA A 69 -23.38 -0.61 -16.45
C ALA A 69 -22.70 -1.99 -16.53
N SER A 70 -21.58 -2.12 -17.24
CA SER A 70 -20.77 -3.34 -17.28
C SER A 70 -19.67 -3.31 -16.22
N TRP A 71 -19.42 -4.45 -15.57
CA TRP A 71 -18.27 -4.59 -14.67
C TRP A 71 -16.94 -4.42 -15.38
N GLN A 72 -16.86 -4.97 -16.60
CA GLN A 72 -15.64 -4.89 -17.42
C GLN A 72 -15.27 -3.46 -17.84
N TYR A 73 -16.24 -2.55 -17.97
CA TYR A 73 -15.96 -1.13 -18.17
C TYR A 73 -15.07 -0.56 -17.06
N TRP A 74 -15.37 -0.88 -15.80
CA TRP A 74 -14.60 -0.41 -14.65
C TRP A 74 -13.23 -1.08 -14.54
N VAL A 75 -13.11 -2.35 -14.95
CA VAL A 75 -11.80 -3.00 -15.12
C VAL A 75 -10.95 -2.26 -16.15
N ASP A 76 -11.54 -1.92 -17.30
CA ASP A 76 -10.84 -1.19 -18.38
C ASP A 76 -10.48 0.25 -17.98
N VAL A 77 -11.33 0.92 -17.20
CA VAL A 77 -11.01 2.23 -16.61
C VAL A 77 -9.77 2.15 -15.74
N HIS A 78 -9.71 1.19 -14.83
CA HIS A 78 -8.53 1.00 -13.99
C HIS A 78 -7.30 0.70 -14.82
N ASN A 79 -7.38 -0.28 -15.72
CA ASN A 79 -6.25 -0.70 -16.55
C ASN A 79 -5.67 0.44 -17.41
N ASN A 80 -6.51 1.35 -17.92
CA ASN A 80 -6.07 2.39 -18.86
C ASN A 80 -5.67 3.71 -18.20
N TYR A 81 -6.09 3.99 -16.95
CA TYR A 81 -5.97 5.34 -16.39
C TYR A 81 -5.39 5.39 -14.96
N CYS A 82 -5.17 4.25 -14.29
CA CYS A 82 -4.70 4.27 -12.91
C CYS A 82 -3.22 4.69 -12.76
N PRO A 83 -2.89 5.62 -11.85
CA PRO A 83 -1.53 6.12 -11.66
C PRO A 83 -0.81 5.37 -10.52
N HIS A 84 -0.53 4.10 -10.68
CA HIS A 84 0.26 3.35 -9.68
C HIS A 84 1.74 3.73 -9.74
N SER A 85 2.41 3.66 -8.60
CA SER A 85 3.84 3.99 -8.42
C SER A 85 4.21 5.43 -8.83
N THR A 86 3.20 6.28 -9.00
CA THR A 86 3.34 7.69 -9.33
C THR A 86 2.55 8.57 -8.37
N ALA A 87 2.66 9.90 -8.49
CA ALA A 87 1.83 10.82 -7.73
C ALA A 87 0.33 10.61 -8.06
N TYR A 88 -0.51 10.91 -7.09
CA TYR A 88 -1.98 10.81 -7.18
C TYR A 88 -2.55 9.40 -7.08
N PHE A 89 -1.81 8.41 -6.66
CA PHE A 89 -2.33 7.06 -6.43
C PHE A 89 -3.62 7.08 -5.57
N LEU A 90 -3.56 7.67 -4.38
CA LEU A 90 -4.71 7.71 -3.46
C LEU A 90 -5.87 8.57 -3.99
N THR A 91 -5.55 9.74 -4.51
CA THR A 91 -6.54 10.71 -4.95
C THR A 91 -7.32 10.28 -6.19
N TRP A 92 -6.65 9.59 -7.12
CA TRP A 92 -7.29 9.02 -8.30
C TRP A 92 -8.24 7.88 -7.90
N HIS A 93 -7.78 6.94 -7.07
CA HIS A 93 -8.61 5.81 -6.63
C HIS A 93 -9.85 6.26 -5.83
N ARG A 94 -9.75 7.34 -5.05
CA ARG A 94 -10.91 7.96 -4.39
C ARG A 94 -12.00 8.36 -5.38
N GLY A 95 -11.63 9.01 -6.46
CA GLY A 95 -12.59 9.40 -7.50
C GLY A 95 -13.10 8.20 -8.31
N TYR A 96 -12.27 7.19 -8.54
CA TYR A 96 -12.68 5.95 -9.19
C TYR A 96 -13.76 5.20 -8.39
N LEU A 97 -13.55 5.04 -7.09
CA LEU A 97 -14.54 4.45 -6.17
C LEU A 97 -15.84 5.26 -6.13
N TYR A 98 -15.74 6.59 -6.12
CA TYR A 98 -16.90 7.46 -6.14
C TYR A 98 -17.78 7.24 -7.38
N TYR A 99 -17.21 7.14 -8.56
CA TYR A 99 -17.97 6.90 -9.78
C TYR A 99 -18.57 5.49 -9.85
N LEU A 100 -17.82 4.46 -9.43
CA LEU A 100 -18.37 3.12 -9.35
C LEU A 100 -19.55 3.05 -8.36
N GLU A 101 -19.43 3.71 -7.21
CA GLU A 101 -20.51 3.73 -6.20
C GLU A 101 -21.79 4.36 -6.77
N GLN A 102 -21.70 5.43 -7.54
CA GLN A 102 -22.84 6.02 -8.25
C GLN A 102 -23.45 5.03 -9.26
N GLN A 103 -22.61 4.31 -9.97
CA GLN A 103 -23.09 3.31 -10.93
C GLN A 103 -23.78 2.13 -10.23
N LEU A 104 -23.27 1.68 -9.08
CA LEU A 104 -23.93 0.65 -8.27
C LEU A 104 -25.32 1.11 -7.79
N ARG A 105 -25.47 2.37 -7.39
CA ARG A 105 -26.79 2.96 -7.07
C ARG A 105 -27.73 2.91 -8.26
N THR A 106 -27.25 3.31 -9.43
CA THR A 106 -28.03 3.31 -10.65
C THR A 106 -28.50 1.90 -11.03
N VAL A 107 -27.60 0.92 -11.01
CA VAL A 107 -27.90 -0.46 -11.42
C VAL A 107 -28.77 -1.18 -10.42
N SER A 108 -28.59 -0.95 -9.10
CA SER A 108 -29.40 -1.58 -8.05
C SER A 108 -30.76 -0.93 -7.88
N GLY A 109 -30.94 0.33 -8.28
CA GLY A 109 -32.11 1.15 -7.94
C GLY A 109 -32.12 1.62 -6.46
N ASP A 110 -31.09 1.32 -5.68
CA ASP A 110 -30.92 1.75 -4.29
C ASP A 110 -30.13 3.06 -4.25
N ALA A 111 -30.82 4.17 -4.18
CA ALA A 111 -30.23 5.52 -4.22
C ALA A 111 -29.31 5.82 -3.01
N THR A 112 -29.38 5.01 -1.97
CA THR A 112 -28.60 5.18 -0.74
C THR A 112 -27.49 4.15 -0.54
N LEU A 113 -27.32 3.24 -1.51
CA LEU A 113 -26.27 2.24 -1.50
C LEU A 113 -24.88 2.90 -1.43
N THR A 114 -24.03 2.42 -0.54
CA THR A 114 -22.62 2.80 -0.46
C THR A 114 -21.72 1.59 -0.68
N LEU A 115 -20.50 1.83 -1.14
CA LEU A 115 -19.47 0.81 -1.14
C LEU A 115 -19.07 0.47 0.30
N PRO A 116 -19.01 -0.81 0.67
CA PRO A 116 -18.41 -1.21 1.93
C PRO A 116 -16.87 -1.20 1.86
N TYR A 117 -16.21 -1.19 3.02
CA TYR A 117 -14.78 -1.44 3.12
C TYR A 117 -14.49 -2.73 3.91
N TRP A 118 -13.36 -3.35 3.64
CA TRP A 118 -12.87 -4.49 4.37
C TRP A 118 -11.73 -4.05 5.29
N ASP A 119 -12.00 -3.93 6.60
CA ASP A 119 -10.97 -3.59 7.59
C ASP A 119 -10.12 -4.81 7.95
N TYR A 120 -9.12 -5.09 7.15
CA TYR A 120 -8.22 -6.22 7.37
C TYR A 120 -7.27 -6.04 8.57
N TYR A 121 -7.18 -4.86 9.18
CA TYR A 121 -6.51 -4.68 10.47
C TYR A 121 -7.35 -5.20 11.64
N THR A 122 -8.65 -5.40 11.42
CA THR A 122 -9.54 -6.07 12.36
C THR A 122 -9.85 -7.50 11.91
N TYR A 123 -10.09 -7.71 10.62
CA TYR A 123 -10.49 -8.99 10.01
C TYR A 123 -9.55 -9.36 8.86
N PRO A 124 -8.36 -9.95 9.14
CA PRO A 124 -7.34 -10.19 8.10
C PRO A 124 -7.71 -11.31 7.11
N VAL A 125 -8.78 -12.05 7.37
CA VAL A 125 -9.29 -13.09 6.45
C VAL A 125 -10.36 -12.50 5.56
N ILE A 126 -10.28 -12.78 4.25
CA ILE A 126 -11.31 -12.41 3.27
C ILE A 126 -12.68 -12.91 3.78
N PRO A 127 -13.72 -12.06 3.78
CA PRO A 127 -15.05 -12.46 4.26
C PRO A 127 -15.58 -13.70 3.53
N ALA A 128 -16.28 -14.57 4.26
CA ALA A 128 -16.75 -15.87 3.75
C ALA A 128 -17.64 -15.73 2.50
N GLU A 129 -18.37 -14.63 2.39
CA GLU A 129 -19.24 -14.33 1.25
C GLU A 129 -18.46 -14.19 -0.06
N PHE A 130 -17.18 -13.84 0.00
CA PHE A 130 -16.30 -13.76 -1.18
C PHE A 130 -15.62 -15.08 -1.52
N THR A 131 -15.67 -16.09 -0.63
CA THR A 131 -15.04 -17.39 -0.80
C THR A 131 -16.03 -18.51 -1.06
N ASP A 132 -17.33 -18.25 -0.93
CA ASP A 132 -18.40 -19.19 -1.25
C ASP A 132 -18.43 -19.47 -2.75
N THR A 133 -18.19 -20.74 -3.13
CA THR A 133 -18.09 -21.20 -4.52
C THR A 133 -19.42 -21.45 -5.21
N ALA A 134 -20.56 -21.12 -4.56
CA ALA A 134 -21.87 -21.27 -5.18
C ALA A 134 -21.93 -20.54 -6.55
N ARG A 135 -22.44 -21.21 -7.59
CA ARG A 135 -22.49 -20.67 -8.97
C ARG A 135 -23.23 -19.34 -9.09
N SER A 136 -24.19 -19.09 -8.20
CA SER A 136 -24.96 -17.85 -8.17
C SER A 136 -24.27 -16.71 -7.41
N ASN A 137 -23.14 -16.97 -6.76
CA ASN A 137 -22.44 -15.98 -5.98
C ASN A 137 -21.65 -15.01 -6.89
N PRO A 138 -22.05 -13.73 -7.01
CA PRO A 138 -21.35 -12.78 -7.86
C PRO A 138 -20.02 -12.29 -7.27
N LEU A 139 -19.76 -12.56 -5.98
CA LEU A 139 -18.56 -12.11 -5.27
C LEU A 139 -17.40 -13.10 -5.37
N TYR A 140 -17.71 -14.35 -5.76
CA TYR A 140 -16.68 -15.37 -5.85
C TYR A 140 -15.76 -15.15 -7.05
N VAL A 141 -14.47 -15.20 -6.77
CA VAL A 141 -13.37 -15.29 -7.74
C VAL A 141 -12.30 -16.19 -7.13
N SER A 142 -11.64 -17.01 -7.94
CA SER A 142 -10.54 -17.85 -7.45
C SER A 142 -9.35 -17.01 -6.99
N ARG A 143 -8.79 -17.33 -5.82
CA ARG A 143 -7.66 -16.63 -5.20
C ARG A 143 -6.63 -17.64 -4.73
N ILE A 144 -5.37 -17.22 -4.60
CA ILE A 144 -4.29 -18.09 -4.07
C ILE A 144 -4.43 -18.21 -2.55
N ASN A 145 -4.61 -17.09 -1.85
CA ASN A 145 -4.76 -17.06 -0.40
C ASN A 145 -5.95 -16.20 0.01
N THR A 146 -6.45 -16.41 1.22
CA THR A 146 -7.58 -15.67 1.78
C THR A 146 -7.22 -14.92 3.07
N ASN A 147 -6.04 -15.12 3.62
CA ASN A 147 -5.56 -14.42 4.81
C ASN A 147 -4.42 -13.48 4.43
N VAL A 148 -4.63 -12.18 4.65
CA VAL A 148 -3.68 -11.11 4.31
C VAL A 148 -2.89 -10.58 5.50
N TYR A 149 -2.95 -11.25 6.66
CA TYR A 149 -2.25 -10.79 7.87
C TYR A 149 -0.78 -10.43 7.61
N GLN A 150 -0.08 -11.23 6.81
CA GLN A 150 1.34 -11.03 6.50
C GLN A 150 1.64 -9.80 5.64
N ALA A 151 0.61 -9.27 4.97
CA ALA A 151 0.71 -8.05 4.17
C ALA A 151 0.55 -6.77 5.01
N LEU A 152 0.13 -6.90 6.28
CA LEU A 152 -0.19 -5.75 7.12
C LEU A 152 1.07 -5.10 7.67
N ASP A 153 1.07 -3.77 7.67
CA ASP A 153 2.17 -2.94 8.15
C ASP A 153 1.64 -1.71 8.89
N LEU A 154 2.20 -1.40 10.05
CA LEU A 154 1.89 -0.19 10.81
C LEU A 154 2.81 0.99 10.44
N GLY A 155 3.88 0.75 9.68
CA GLY A 155 4.84 1.77 9.29
C GLY A 155 4.24 3.05 8.67
N PRO A 156 3.25 2.98 7.77
CA PRO A 156 2.60 4.17 7.22
C PRO A 156 1.94 5.07 8.26
N PHE A 157 1.54 4.51 9.42
CA PHE A 157 0.82 5.22 10.49
C PHE A 157 1.75 5.75 11.58
N GLY A 158 3.05 5.49 11.47
CA GLY A 158 4.06 5.96 12.41
C GLY A 158 4.11 7.50 12.49
N SER A 159 4.55 8.02 13.64
CA SER A 159 4.63 9.48 13.88
C SER A 159 5.60 10.21 12.95
N SER A 160 6.60 9.50 12.43
CA SER A 160 7.56 10.03 11.45
C SER A 160 6.98 10.22 10.05
N VAL A 161 5.80 9.64 9.74
CA VAL A 161 5.13 9.76 8.44
C VAL A 161 4.13 10.90 8.52
N TYR A 162 4.52 12.08 8.08
CA TYR A 162 3.72 13.31 8.25
C TYR A 162 3.41 14.06 6.96
N ASN A 163 4.19 13.91 5.89
CA ASN A 163 3.86 14.46 4.58
C ASN A 163 2.91 13.53 3.82
N PHE A 164 2.05 14.08 2.98
CA PHE A 164 1.11 13.29 2.18
C PHE A 164 1.75 12.82 0.88
N GLN A 165 2.29 13.76 0.13
CA GLN A 165 2.55 13.66 -1.30
C GLN A 165 3.82 12.86 -1.58
N ARG A 166 3.74 11.92 -2.54
CA ARG A 166 4.92 11.28 -3.16
C ARG A 166 5.90 12.36 -3.65
N GLY A 167 7.19 12.11 -3.52
CA GLY A 167 8.25 13.08 -3.84
C GLY A 167 8.63 13.99 -2.68
N THR A 168 8.00 13.82 -1.51
CA THR A 168 8.41 14.48 -0.27
C THR A 168 8.96 13.47 0.73
N SER A 169 9.84 13.92 1.63
CA SER A 169 10.37 13.05 2.69
C SER A 169 9.25 12.53 3.60
N ASN A 170 9.37 11.30 4.08
CA ASN A 170 8.39 10.68 4.99
C ASN A 170 6.93 10.75 4.49
N ALA A 171 6.74 10.54 3.19
CA ALA A 171 5.46 10.62 2.51
C ALA A 171 4.56 9.43 2.80
N PHE A 172 3.30 9.71 3.12
CA PHE A 172 2.28 8.70 3.42
C PHE A 172 1.86 7.90 2.18
N GLU A 173 1.59 8.57 1.05
CA GLU A 173 1.09 7.96 -0.18
C GLU A 173 1.97 6.78 -0.64
N PRO A 174 3.30 6.91 -0.86
CA PRO A 174 4.13 5.79 -1.28
C PRO A 174 4.29 4.72 -0.19
N LYS A 175 4.26 5.09 1.10
CA LYS A 175 4.35 4.12 2.18
C LYS A 175 3.09 3.25 2.26
N LEU A 176 1.91 3.84 2.10
CA LEU A 176 0.65 3.09 2.10
C LEU A 176 0.51 2.22 0.85
N GLU A 177 0.98 2.70 -0.31
CA GLU A 177 1.02 1.91 -1.54
C GLU A 177 1.99 0.72 -1.41
N ASN A 178 3.19 0.93 -0.88
CA ASN A 178 4.17 -0.14 -0.66
C ASN A 178 3.72 -1.16 0.39
N ALA A 179 3.00 -0.74 1.42
CA ALA A 179 2.40 -1.62 2.44
C ALA A 179 1.29 -0.87 3.20
N PRO A 180 0.08 -1.41 3.30
CA PRO A 180 -0.31 -2.79 2.97
C PRO A 180 -0.82 -2.99 1.53
N HIS A 181 -0.97 -1.92 0.69
CA HIS A 181 -1.69 -2.02 -0.58
C HIS A 181 -1.10 -3.12 -1.50
N ASN A 182 0.14 -2.96 -1.98
CA ASN A 182 0.74 -3.93 -2.90
C ASN A 182 0.83 -5.35 -2.28
N PRO A 183 1.29 -5.54 -1.03
CA PRO A 183 1.30 -6.85 -0.38
C PRO A 183 -0.06 -7.54 -0.26
N VAL A 184 -1.15 -6.80 -0.06
CA VAL A 184 -2.50 -7.38 -0.04
C VAL A 184 -2.87 -7.94 -1.41
N HIS A 185 -2.60 -7.19 -2.48
CA HIS A 185 -2.75 -7.65 -3.85
C HIS A 185 -1.93 -8.93 -4.10
N ASP A 186 -0.66 -8.92 -3.74
CA ASP A 186 0.26 -10.03 -3.94
C ASP A 186 -0.15 -11.29 -3.19
N ILE A 187 -0.52 -11.19 -1.90
CA ILE A 187 -0.90 -12.35 -1.08
C ILE A 187 -2.21 -12.99 -1.57
N ILE A 188 -3.21 -12.17 -1.90
CA ILE A 188 -4.48 -12.70 -2.45
C ILE A 188 -4.20 -13.45 -3.75
N GLY A 189 -3.39 -12.88 -4.62
CA GLY A 189 -2.94 -13.53 -5.85
C GLY A 189 -4.00 -13.62 -6.95
N ASN A 190 -3.72 -14.38 -8.00
CA ASN A 190 -4.52 -14.48 -9.22
C ASN A 190 -4.86 -13.10 -9.79
N ASN A 191 -6.13 -12.78 -10.04
CA ASN A 191 -6.52 -11.48 -10.57
C ASN A 191 -5.96 -10.31 -9.74
N MET A 192 -5.97 -10.42 -8.42
CA MET A 192 -5.49 -9.37 -7.54
C MET A 192 -3.98 -9.08 -7.70
N ALA A 193 -3.18 -10.05 -8.15
CA ALA A 193 -1.74 -9.87 -8.36
C ALA A 193 -1.38 -9.20 -9.70
N ASP A 194 -2.36 -8.87 -10.53
CA ASP A 194 -2.15 -8.27 -11.84
C ASP A 194 -2.99 -6.99 -11.97
N ILE A 195 -2.34 -5.86 -12.22
CA ILE A 195 -2.97 -4.54 -12.34
C ILE A 195 -4.09 -4.51 -13.38
N ALA A 196 -3.93 -5.24 -14.50
CA ALA A 196 -4.90 -5.27 -15.57
C ALA A 196 -6.18 -6.04 -15.21
N THR A 197 -6.09 -6.97 -14.28
CA THR A 197 -7.20 -7.87 -13.93
C THR A 197 -7.69 -7.73 -12.50
N ALA A 198 -6.98 -7.02 -11.63
CA ALA A 198 -7.33 -6.88 -10.22
C ALA A 198 -8.79 -6.44 -10.00
N PRO A 199 -9.37 -5.47 -10.73
CA PRO A 199 -10.76 -5.07 -10.52
C PRO A 199 -11.81 -6.08 -11.01
N ILE A 200 -11.42 -7.18 -11.67
CA ILE A 200 -12.34 -8.29 -11.96
C ILE A 200 -12.84 -8.91 -10.66
N ASP A 201 -11.98 -8.91 -9.64
CA ASP A 201 -12.31 -9.43 -8.32
C ASP A 201 -13.06 -8.37 -7.49
N PRO A 202 -14.30 -8.63 -7.04
CA PRO A 202 -15.04 -7.67 -6.23
C PRO A 202 -14.36 -7.26 -4.92
N ILE A 203 -13.46 -8.09 -4.36
CA ILE A 203 -12.72 -7.74 -3.14
C ILE A 203 -11.77 -6.54 -3.36
N PHE A 204 -11.33 -6.31 -4.60
CA PHE A 204 -10.54 -5.16 -5.00
C PHE A 204 -11.16 -3.84 -4.51
N TYR A 205 -12.46 -3.67 -4.72
CA TYR A 205 -13.13 -2.41 -4.36
C TYR A 205 -13.25 -2.24 -2.84
N LEU A 206 -13.45 -3.32 -2.08
CA LEU A 206 -13.45 -3.26 -0.62
C LEU A 206 -12.06 -2.96 -0.06
N HIS A 207 -11.03 -3.54 -0.70
CA HIS A 207 -9.63 -3.26 -0.39
C HIS A 207 -9.31 -1.78 -0.62
N HIS A 208 -9.64 -1.24 -1.80
CA HIS A 208 -9.40 0.17 -2.12
C HIS A 208 -10.25 1.13 -1.28
N CYS A 209 -11.49 0.76 -0.91
CA CYS A 209 -12.26 1.52 0.08
C CYS A 209 -11.56 1.56 1.44
N ASN A 210 -10.92 0.46 1.88
CA ASN A 210 -10.14 0.48 3.11
C ASN A 210 -8.86 1.30 2.98
N ILE A 211 -8.16 1.26 1.86
CA ILE A 211 -7.01 2.14 1.57
C ILE A 211 -7.44 3.61 1.63
N ASP A 212 -8.57 3.97 1.03
CA ASP A 212 -9.12 5.33 1.08
C ASP A 212 -9.55 5.74 2.50
N ARG A 213 -10.15 4.82 3.28
CA ARG A 213 -10.46 5.02 4.70
C ARG A 213 -9.21 5.28 5.54
N LEU A 214 -8.17 4.48 5.32
CA LEU A 214 -6.89 4.64 6.03
C LEU A 214 -6.23 5.98 5.72
N TRP A 215 -6.32 6.44 4.47
CA TRP A 215 -5.89 7.80 4.11
C TRP A 215 -6.75 8.87 4.80
N ASN A 216 -8.09 8.73 4.80
CA ASN A 216 -8.97 9.66 5.50
C ASN A 216 -8.58 9.75 6.98
N ALA A 217 -8.48 8.63 7.67
CA ALA A 217 -8.09 8.56 9.08
C ALA A 217 -6.71 9.21 9.35
N TRP A 218 -5.70 8.91 8.49
CA TRP A 218 -4.38 9.52 8.61
C TRP A 218 -4.44 11.04 8.41
N SER A 219 -5.26 11.54 7.49
CA SER A 219 -5.36 12.96 7.16
C SER A 219 -6.00 13.81 8.28
N LEU A 220 -6.77 13.18 9.18
CA LEU A 220 -7.37 13.83 10.35
C LEU A 220 -6.39 14.08 11.50
N ARG A 221 -5.20 13.50 11.46
CA ARG A 221 -4.16 13.69 12.47
C ARG A 221 -3.58 15.11 12.37
N SER A 222 -3.45 15.80 13.50
CA SER A 222 -2.96 17.19 13.57
C SER A 222 -1.55 17.40 12.99
N THR A 223 -0.73 16.35 12.95
CA THR A 223 0.62 16.38 12.40
C THR A 223 0.68 16.06 10.91
N SER A 224 -0.42 15.63 10.29
CA SER A 224 -0.45 15.27 8.86
C SER A 224 -0.46 16.53 7.98
N ARG A 225 0.43 16.55 6.99
CA ARG A 225 0.61 17.67 6.06
C ARG A 225 0.04 17.31 4.69
N VAL A 226 -1.27 17.40 4.55
CA VAL A 226 -1.94 17.30 3.25
C VAL A 226 -1.79 18.66 2.54
N PRO A 227 -1.50 18.69 1.21
CA PRO A 227 -1.44 19.95 0.46
C PRO A 227 -2.70 20.80 0.70
N THR A 228 -2.51 22.09 0.96
CA THR A 228 -3.61 23.03 1.21
C THR A 228 -4.56 23.11 0.00
N ALA A 229 -5.79 23.54 0.20
CA ALA A 229 -6.78 23.63 -0.88
C ALA A 229 -6.33 24.51 -2.06
N THR A 230 -5.42 25.45 -1.82
CA THR A 230 -4.86 26.37 -2.82
C THR A 230 -3.56 25.86 -3.46
N SER A 231 -3.07 24.69 -3.05
CA SER A 231 -1.85 24.10 -3.61
C SER A 231 -2.05 23.73 -5.08
N SER A 232 -1.02 23.97 -5.89
CA SER A 232 -0.95 23.54 -7.29
C SER A 232 -1.08 22.03 -7.48
N TYR A 233 -0.84 21.23 -6.44
CA TYR A 233 -1.08 19.80 -6.42
C TYR A 233 -2.51 19.42 -6.86
N TRP A 234 -3.50 20.26 -6.54
CA TRP A 234 -4.91 20.05 -6.84
C TRP A 234 -5.35 20.64 -8.19
N ASN A 235 -4.44 21.18 -8.99
CA ASN A 235 -4.77 21.76 -10.30
C ASN A 235 -5.11 20.66 -11.30
N GLY A 236 -6.07 20.96 -12.19
CA GLY A 236 -6.50 20.04 -13.24
C GLY A 236 -7.52 19.01 -12.79
N SER A 237 -7.69 17.97 -13.61
CA SER A 237 -8.71 16.92 -13.43
C SER A 237 -8.11 15.55 -13.67
N PHE A 238 -8.71 14.54 -13.04
CA PHE A 238 -8.52 13.14 -13.40
C PHE A 238 -9.49 12.75 -14.51
N THR A 239 -9.04 11.92 -15.43
CA THR A 239 -9.85 11.29 -16.48
C THR A 239 -9.97 9.80 -16.15
N TYR A 240 -11.19 9.26 -16.16
CA TYR A 240 -11.49 7.83 -15.96
C TYR A 240 -11.96 7.18 -17.26
N ALA A 241 -12.59 7.97 -18.12
CA ALA A 241 -13.01 7.59 -19.47
C ALA A 241 -13.32 8.85 -20.27
N ARG A 242 -13.62 8.69 -21.56
CA ARG A 242 -14.07 9.81 -22.39
C ARG A 242 -15.34 10.44 -21.81
N GLY A 243 -15.24 11.71 -21.41
CA GLY A 243 -16.33 12.46 -20.79
C GLY A 243 -16.56 12.16 -19.31
N LEU A 244 -15.80 11.27 -18.68
CA LEU A 244 -15.85 10.97 -17.25
C LEU A 244 -14.62 11.55 -16.57
N THR A 245 -14.75 12.76 -16.05
CA THR A 245 -13.64 13.51 -15.41
C THR A 245 -14.07 14.11 -14.09
N ILE A 246 -13.13 14.28 -13.16
CA ILE A 246 -13.36 14.97 -11.90
C ILE A 246 -12.20 15.93 -11.60
N SER A 247 -12.49 17.12 -11.09
CA SER A 247 -11.45 18.03 -10.59
C SER A 247 -10.66 17.37 -9.46
N LYS A 248 -9.32 17.44 -9.52
CA LYS A 248 -8.45 16.92 -8.45
C LYS A 248 -8.80 17.50 -7.08
N SER A 249 -9.19 18.77 -7.03
CA SER A 249 -9.57 19.45 -5.78
C SER A 249 -10.77 18.80 -5.07
N LYS A 250 -11.71 18.18 -5.81
CA LYS A 250 -12.85 17.44 -5.22
C LYS A 250 -12.42 16.16 -4.51
N THR A 251 -11.32 15.54 -4.93
CA THR A 251 -10.84 14.30 -4.31
C THR A 251 -9.98 14.54 -3.07
N ARG A 252 -9.77 15.79 -2.66
CA ARG A 252 -8.96 16.13 -1.49
C ARG A 252 -9.50 15.57 -0.18
N THR A 253 -10.82 15.53 -0.01
CA THR A 253 -11.50 15.00 1.17
C THR A 253 -12.65 14.08 0.77
N THR A 254 -13.05 13.17 1.63
CA THR A 254 -14.25 12.34 1.47
C THR A 254 -15.50 13.19 1.34
N THR A 255 -15.63 14.23 2.15
CA THR A 255 -16.76 15.17 2.14
C THR A 255 -16.84 16.00 0.84
N GLY A 256 -15.72 16.21 0.15
CA GLY A 256 -15.68 16.82 -1.20
C GLY A 256 -16.43 15.99 -2.24
N LEU A 257 -16.61 14.70 -1.99
CA LEU A 257 -17.36 13.73 -2.78
C LEU A 257 -18.66 13.27 -2.10
N SER A 258 -19.11 13.97 -1.06
CA SER A 258 -20.37 13.74 -0.35
C SER A 258 -20.49 12.35 0.29
N TYR A 259 -19.39 11.76 0.76
CA TYR A 259 -19.38 10.55 1.57
C TYR A 259 -18.40 10.65 2.74
N ASP A 260 -18.48 9.71 3.68
CA ASP A 260 -17.53 9.52 4.76
C ASP A 260 -17.51 8.05 5.21
N TYR A 261 -16.64 7.72 6.15
CA TYR A 261 -16.50 6.39 6.72
C TYR A 261 -17.07 6.32 8.14
N ALA A 262 -17.67 5.17 8.48
CA ALA A 262 -18.17 4.94 9.84
C ALA A 262 -17.02 4.82 10.88
N ASN A 263 -15.81 4.54 10.44
CA ASN A 263 -14.62 4.45 11.28
C ASN A 263 -13.46 5.24 10.68
N ASP A 264 -13.07 6.32 11.34
CA ASP A 264 -11.97 7.23 10.98
C ASP A 264 -10.71 7.00 11.82
N THR A 265 -10.56 5.83 12.42
CA THR A 265 -9.38 5.53 13.23
C THR A 265 -8.29 4.82 12.43
N MET A 266 -7.04 5.21 12.67
CA MET A 266 -5.88 4.49 12.16
C MET A 266 -5.65 3.20 12.96
N PRO A 267 -5.12 2.14 12.35
CA PRO A 267 -4.69 0.97 13.09
C PRO A 267 -3.49 1.31 13.99
N ALA A 268 -3.59 0.92 15.26
CA ALA A 268 -2.53 1.11 16.25
C ALA A 268 -1.77 -0.18 16.55
N VAL A 269 -2.38 -1.32 16.27
CA VAL A 269 -1.83 -2.66 16.49
C VAL A 269 -2.20 -3.58 15.34
N LEU A 270 -1.41 -4.61 15.13
CA LEU A 270 -1.79 -5.70 14.22
C LEU A 270 -2.88 -6.57 14.85
N PRO A 271 -3.71 -7.26 14.05
CA PRO A 271 -4.71 -8.18 14.56
C PRO A 271 -4.09 -9.24 15.48
N PRO A 272 -4.81 -9.72 16.52
CA PRO A 272 -4.31 -10.77 17.40
C PRO A 272 -3.91 -12.03 16.63
N GLN A 273 -2.84 -12.71 17.08
CA GLN A 273 -2.36 -13.95 16.44
C GLN A 273 -3.42 -15.05 16.33
N ALA A 274 -4.38 -15.11 17.25
CA ALA A 274 -5.49 -16.05 17.19
C ALA A 274 -6.35 -15.93 15.93
N GLN A 275 -6.35 -14.77 15.26
CA GLN A 275 -7.06 -14.54 14.00
C GLN A 275 -6.26 -14.95 12.76
N GLN A 276 -5.00 -15.36 12.92
CA GLN A 276 -4.11 -15.76 11.81
C GLN A 276 -4.40 -17.17 11.26
N GLY A 277 -5.22 -17.97 11.95
CA GLY A 277 -5.53 -19.36 11.55
C GLY A 277 -4.34 -20.33 11.72
N ARG A 278 -4.50 -21.56 11.24
CA ARG A 278 -3.51 -22.66 11.39
C ARG A 278 -2.14 -22.46 10.72
N ILE A 279 -1.92 -21.36 10.02
CA ILE A 279 -0.67 -21.04 9.30
C ILE A 279 0.48 -20.64 10.24
N ILE A 280 0.23 -20.55 11.52
CA ILE A 280 1.13 -20.08 12.58
C ILE A 280 2.47 -20.85 12.65
N ARG A 281 2.55 -22.09 12.17
CA ARG A 281 3.79 -22.89 12.32
C ARG A 281 4.98 -22.41 11.49
N VAL A 282 4.76 -21.71 10.40
CA VAL A 282 5.84 -21.12 9.58
C VAL A 282 6.19 -19.71 10.03
N GLN A 283 5.27 -19.03 10.70
CA GLN A 283 5.36 -17.62 11.09
C GLN A 283 5.89 -17.35 12.50
N ALA A 284 5.93 -18.35 13.39
CA ALA A 284 6.62 -18.21 14.68
C ALA A 284 8.11 -17.82 14.52
N GLN A 285 8.63 -17.88 13.29
CA GLN A 285 9.97 -17.45 12.92
C GLN A 285 10.05 -15.96 12.50
N ILE A 286 8.93 -15.25 12.34
CA ILE A 286 8.91 -13.83 11.92
C ILE A 286 8.92 -12.88 13.13
N GLY A 287 8.69 -13.37 14.34
CA GLY A 287 8.75 -12.58 15.58
C GLY A 287 10.13 -12.00 15.92
N ALA A 288 11.19 -12.46 15.23
CA ALA A 288 12.50 -11.87 15.27
C ALA A 288 13.16 -12.08 13.89
N ILE A 289 13.76 -11.05 13.33
CA ILE A 289 14.74 -11.24 12.26
C ILE A 289 15.94 -11.91 12.96
N GLN A 290 15.95 -13.25 12.94
CA GLN A 290 16.93 -14.02 13.71
C GLN A 290 18.32 -14.00 13.07
N ALA A 291 18.39 -13.70 11.78
CA ALA A 291 19.65 -13.47 11.08
C ALA A 291 19.43 -12.76 9.76
N ARG A 292 20.34 -11.90 9.36
CA ARG A 292 20.44 -11.41 8.00
C ARG A 292 20.51 -12.61 7.06
N PRO A 293 19.72 -12.65 5.95
CA PRO A 293 19.79 -13.72 4.97
C PRO A 293 21.21 -13.90 4.41
N LYS A 294 21.58 -15.13 4.07
CA LYS A 294 22.89 -15.42 3.45
C LYS A 294 23.09 -14.56 2.21
N THR A 295 24.27 -14.01 2.07
CA THR A 295 24.68 -13.29 0.87
C THR A 295 24.93 -14.28 -0.27
N GLY A 296 24.24 -14.09 -1.40
CA GLY A 296 24.49 -14.83 -2.63
C GLY A 296 25.79 -14.41 -3.30
N ALA A 297 26.37 -15.31 -4.08
CA ALA A 297 27.52 -15.01 -4.94
C ALA A 297 27.01 -14.41 -6.25
N PHE A 298 27.02 -13.08 -6.35
CA PHE A 298 26.58 -12.34 -7.53
C PHE A 298 27.76 -11.68 -8.24
N THR A 299 27.61 -11.42 -9.54
CA THR A 299 28.64 -10.74 -10.33
C THR A 299 28.58 -9.24 -10.08
N PRO A 300 29.62 -8.59 -9.52
CA PRO A 300 29.65 -7.15 -9.35
C PRO A 300 29.57 -6.40 -10.69
N SER A 301 28.88 -5.26 -10.70
CA SER A 301 28.92 -4.31 -11.81
C SER A 301 29.45 -2.97 -11.34
N PRO A 302 30.37 -2.34 -12.15
CA PRO A 302 31.01 -1.06 -11.78
C PRO A 302 30.01 0.09 -11.87
N GLY A 303 30.30 1.18 -11.15
CA GLY A 303 29.62 2.44 -11.30
C GLY A 303 29.79 3.00 -12.72
N ARG A 304 28.72 3.64 -13.24
CA ARG A 304 28.69 4.22 -14.58
C ARG A 304 27.69 5.37 -14.69
N THR A 305 27.86 6.23 -15.65
CA THR A 305 26.81 7.19 -16.07
C THR A 305 25.68 6.40 -16.72
N VAL A 306 24.46 6.59 -16.25
CA VAL A 306 23.25 5.98 -16.81
C VAL A 306 22.57 6.95 -17.79
N SER A 307 22.46 8.24 -17.38
CA SER A 307 21.98 9.35 -18.19
C SER A 307 22.59 10.67 -17.69
N SER A 308 22.21 11.79 -18.27
CA SER A 308 22.61 13.13 -17.78
C SER A 308 22.10 13.42 -16.35
N THR A 309 21.01 12.76 -15.93
CA THR A 309 20.35 12.96 -14.64
C THR A 309 20.56 11.78 -13.67
N ARG A 310 21.25 10.71 -14.10
CA ARG A 310 21.38 9.46 -13.32
C ARG A 310 22.80 8.88 -13.40
N ARG A 311 23.35 8.49 -12.26
CA ARG A 311 24.67 7.85 -12.13
C ARG A 311 24.59 6.62 -11.24
N SER A 312 24.93 5.45 -11.77
CA SER A 312 25.12 4.23 -10.97
C SER A 312 26.43 4.33 -10.18
N LEU A 313 26.37 4.03 -8.90
CA LEU A 313 27.52 3.95 -8.01
C LEU A 313 28.15 2.54 -7.98
N GLY A 314 27.42 1.53 -8.43
CA GLY A 314 27.79 0.13 -8.46
C GLY A 314 26.55 -0.75 -8.30
N GLY A 315 26.69 -2.03 -8.61
CA GLY A 315 25.61 -3.00 -8.56
C GLY A 315 26.09 -4.44 -8.55
N VAL A 316 25.13 -5.34 -8.62
CA VAL A 316 25.35 -6.80 -8.81
C VAL A 316 24.37 -7.32 -9.85
N LYS A 317 24.80 -8.32 -10.62
CA LYS A 317 24.05 -8.93 -11.71
C LYS A 317 23.62 -10.36 -11.39
N GLY A 318 22.52 -10.80 -12.03
CA GLY A 318 22.03 -12.16 -11.99
C GLY A 318 21.42 -12.53 -10.65
N VAL A 319 20.65 -11.61 -10.04
CA VAL A 319 19.98 -11.89 -8.77
C VAL A 319 18.69 -12.68 -9.03
N GLU A 320 18.66 -13.92 -8.53
CA GLU A 320 17.50 -14.80 -8.60
C GLU A 320 16.88 -14.95 -7.21
N LEU A 321 15.59 -14.65 -7.10
CA LEU A 321 14.81 -14.77 -5.88
C LEU A 321 13.88 -15.99 -5.98
N ASN A 322 13.89 -16.83 -4.95
CA ASN A 322 13.06 -18.02 -4.86
C ASN A 322 12.27 -18.05 -3.53
N GLU A 323 11.89 -19.23 -3.06
CA GLU A 323 11.17 -19.39 -1.78
C GLU A 323 12.01 -19.08 -0.55
N PHE A 324 13.30 -18.81 -0.69
CA PHE A 324 14.20 -18.45 0.41
C PHE A 324 14.52 -16.95 0.38
N SER A 325 14.83 -16.43 1.56
CA SER A 325 15.37 -15.07 1.68
C SER A 325 16.85 -15.05 1.32
N ILE A 326 17.31 -13.97 0.66
CA ILE A 326 18.69 -13.81 0.21
C ILE A 326 19.14 -12.37 0.37
N SER A 327 20.44 -12.15 0.57
CA SER A 327 21.08 -10.83 0.54
C SER A 327 22.03 -10.70 -0.65
N ALA A 328 22.12 -9.49 -1.20
CA ALA A 328 23.04 -9.10 -2.25
C ALA A 328 23.93 -7.96 -1.73
N SER A 329 25.26 -8.16 -1.71
CA SER A 329 26.22 -7.12 -1.34
C SER A 329 26.65 -6.37 -2.60
N ILE A 330 26.39 -5.06 -2.63
CA ILE A 330 26.74 -4.16 -3.73
C ILE A 330 28.02 -3.41 -3.33
N PRO A 331 29.18 -3.77 -3.89
CA PRO A 331 30.45 -3.12 -3.57
C PRO A 331 30.50 -1.71 -4.16
N LEU A 332 30.96 -0.74 -3.39
CA LEU A 332 31.13 0.64 -3.82
C LEU A 332 32.63 1.00 -3.92
N GLN A 333 33.04 1.56 -5.04
CA GLN A 333 34.40 2.13 -5.18
C GLN A 333 34.52 3.39 -4.31
N ALA A 334 35.70 3.71 -3.82
CA ALA A 334 35.96 4.84 -2.91
C ALA A 334 35.41 6.18 -3.44
N ALA A 335 35.60 6.49 -4.73
CA ALA A 335 35.08 7.71 -5.36
C ALA A 335 33.53 7.77 -5.36
N ASN A 336 32.87 6.62 -5.52
CA ASN A 336 31.42 6.52 -5.50
C ASN A 336 30.88 6.60 -4.08
N ALA A 337 31.59 6.08 -3.08
CA ALA A 337 31.27 6.24 -1.67
C ALA A 337 31.31 7.71 -1.24
N THR A 338 32.27 8.51 -1.75
CA THR A 338 32.33 9.96 -1.52
C THR A 338 31.12 10.67 -2.12
N ALA A 339 30.77 10.39 -3.37
CA ALA A 339 29.60 10.98 -4.02
C ALA A 339 28.28 10.65 -3.29
N LEU A 340 28.16 9.43 -2.76
CA LEU A 340 27.03 9.04 -1.92
C LEU A 340 26.95 9.88 -0.64
N LYS A 341 28.08 10.05 0.06
CA LYS A 341 28.15 10.89 1.28
C LYS A 341 27.75 12.33 1.02
N ASP A 342 28.18 12.92 -0.10
CA ASP A 342 27.87 14.29 -0.46
C ASP A 342 26.35 14.49 -0.64
N VAL A 343 25.65 13.54 -1.28
CA VAL A 343 24.20 13.57 -1.45
C VAL A 343 23.48 13.40 -0.09
N LEU A 344 23.91 12.44 0.72
CA LEU A 344 23.30 12.19 2.03
C LEU A 344 23.50 13.36 3.00
N ALA A 345 24.63 14.06 2.96
CA ALA A 345 24.91 15.24 3.82
C ALA A 345 23.97 16.42 3.52
N THR A 346 23.42 16.49 2.31
CA THR A 346 22.47 17.53 1.89
C THR A 346 21.01 17.11 1.97
N SER A 347 20.75 15.86 2.39
CA SER A 347 19.38 15.34 2.53
C SER A 347 18.58 16.09 3.60
N PRO A 348 17.29 16.40 3.34
CA PRO A 348 16.39 17.00 4.32
C PRO A 348 16.29 16.19 5.64
N ALA A 349 16.47 14.87 5.60
CA ALA A 349 16.46 14.01 6.80
C ALA A 349 17.62 14.32 7.75
N VAL A 350 18.81 14.68 7.23
CA VAL A 350 19.96 15.10 8.03
C VAL A 350 19.77 16.53 8.54
N ALA A 351 19.22 17.43 7.72
CA ALA A 351 18.93 18.79 8.12
C ALA A 351 17.96 18.87 9.30
N LEU A 352 16.93 18.02 9.33
CA LEU A 352 15.96 17.92 10.44
C LEU A 352 16.55 17.36 11.73
N SER A 353 17.58 16.52 11.65
CA SER A 353 18.26 15.99 12.84
C SER A 353 19.24 16.97 13.48
N GLN A 354 19.62 18.03 12.77
CA GLN A 354 20.63 19.01 13.21
C GLN A 354 20.07 20.37 13.56
N SER A 355 18.80 20.69 13.25
CA SER A 355 18.20 22.00 13.55
C SER A 355 16.94 21.88 14.39
N SER A 356 16.90 22.64 15.49
CA SER A 356 15.70 22.90 16.28
C SER A 356 14.78 23.96 15.63
N ASP A 357 15.13 24.51 14.44
CA ASP A 357 14.41 25.58 13.75
C ASP A 357 14.06 25.20 12.32
N ALA A 358 12.75 25.09 12.04
CA ALA A 358 12.19 24.58 10.79
C ALA A 358 12.19 25.60 9.62
N THR A 359 12.95 26.67 9.68
CA THR A 359 12.90 27.78 8.71
C THR A 359 14.16 28.03 7.89
N GLN A 360 15.18 27.15 7.98
CA GLN A 360 16.41 27.38 7.22
C GLN A 360 16.44 26.65 5.87
N ALA A 361 16.92 27.36 4.87
CA ALA A 361 17.06 26.96 3.48
C ALA A 361 17.81 25.62 3.34
N THR A 362 17.30 24.74 2.47
CA THR A 362 17.95 23.49 2.07
C THR A 362 19.37 23.77 1.53
N PRO A 363 20.42 23.12 2.05
CA PRO A 363 21.73 23.21 1.47
C PRO A 363 21.73 22.75 0.01
N GLN A 364 22.26 23.53 -0.89
CA GLN A 364 22.36 23.21 -2.31
C GLN A 364 23.42 22.12 -2.50
N ALA A 365 23.03 20.97 -3.09
CA ALA A 365 23.93 19.85 -3.33
C ALA A 365 25.09 20.26 -4.23
N LYS A 366 26.35 20.02 -3.80
CA LYS A 366 27.57 20.28 -4.59
C LYS A 366 27.62 19.47 -5.89
N SER A 367 26.93 18.33 -5.97
CA SER A 367 27.00 17.37 -7.07
C SER A 367 25.88 17.50 -8.11
N GLY A 368 24.88 18.34 -7.88
CA GLY A 368 23.64 18.36 -8.68
C GLY A 368 22.70 17.16 -8.46
N PHE A 369 23.17 16.06 -7.88
CA PHE A 369 22.32 14.93 -7.47
C PHE A 369 21.69 15.21 -6.12
N GLN A 370 20.41 14.80 -5.96
CA GLN A 370 19.60 15.06 -4.77
C GLN A 370 19.04 13.79 -4.11
N TYR A 371 18.96 12.70 -4.86
CA TYR A 371 18.31 11.45 -4.43
C TYR A 371 19.24 10.26 -4.62
N VAL A 372 19.06 9.29 -3.74
CA VAL A 372 19.69 7.97 -3.83
C VAL A 372 18.60 6.93 -4.03
N LYS A 373 18.70 6.13 -5.07
CA LYS A 373 17.75 5.06 -5.37
C LYS A 373 18.41 3.70 -5.38
N VAL A 374 17.71 2.68 -4.91
CA VAL A 374 17.94 1.29 -5.29
C VAL A 374 17.14 1.04 -6.55
N VAL A 375 17.80 0.57 -7.61
CA VAL A 375 17.15 0.23 -8.89
C VAL A 375 17.33 -1.25 -9.15
N LEU A 376 16.22 -1.95 -9.30
CA LEU A 376 16.14 -3.33 -9.74
C LEU A 376 15.81 -3.32 -11.24
N ASP A 377 16.79 -3.56 -12.09
CA ASP A 377 16.70 -3.43 -13.55
C ASP A 377 16.54 -4.79 -14.23
N GLY A 378 15.73 -4.83 -15.29
CA GLY A 378 15.45 -6.05 -16.04
C GLY A 378 14.73 -7.10 -15.18
N VAL A 379 13.72 -6.67 -14.41
CA VAL A 379 12.96 -7.55 -13.52
C VAL A 379 11.98 -8.39 -14.34
N THR A 380 12.06 -9.72 -14.14
CA THR A 380 11.17 -10.67 -14.82
C THR A 380 10.62 -11.72 -13.85
N MET A 381 9.50 -12.32 -14.20
CA MET A 381 8.83 -13.38 -13.42
C MET A 381 8.36 -14.52 -14.33
N PRO A 382 8.56 -15.80 -13.93
CA PRO A 382 7.90 -16.93 -14.57
C PRO A 382 6.37 -16.85 -14.43
N ALA A 383 5.62 -17.45 -15.36
CA ALA A 383 4.16 -17.41 -15.38
C ALA A 383 3.50 -17.89 -14.06
N ALA A 384 4.07 -18.89 -13.40
CA ALA A 384 3.56 -19.38 -12.13
C ALA A 384 3.69 -18.34 -11.00
N ALA A 385 4.79 -17.59 -10.97
CA ALA A 385 5.05 -16.56 -9.95
C ALA A 385 4.23 -15.29 -10.17
N ARG A 386 3.86 -14.96 -11.42
CA ARG A 386 2.98 -13.82 -11.75
C ARG A 386 1.61 -13.93 -11.10
N LYS A 387 1.18 -15.13 -10.72
CA LYS A 387 -0.07 -15.34 -9.99
C LYS A 387 -0.01 -14.82 -8.54
N GLY A 388 1.14 -14.42 -8.05
CA GLY A 388 1.29 -13.93 -6.67
C GLY A 388 1.26 -15.06 -5.63
N GLY A 389 0.63 -14.81 -4.51
CA GLY A 389 0.64 -15.66 -3.31
C GLY A 389 1.82 -15.37 -2.39
N PHE A 390 2.70 -14.43 -2.74
CA PHE A 390 3.90 -14.05 -2.01
C PHE A 390 4.37 -12.64 -2.39
N PHE A 391 5.30 -12.12 -1.59
CA PHE A 391 6.12 -10.96 -1.91
C PHE A 391 7.45 -11.03 -1.15
N TYR A 392 8.35 -10.09 -1.40
CA TYR A 392 9.58 -9.90 -0.62
C TYR A 392 9.51 -8.55 0.08
N ASN A 393 9.82 -8.52 1.38
CA ASN A 393 10.21 -7.28 2.04
C ASN A 393 11.66 -6.98 1.64
N VAL A 394 11.92 -5.76 1.22
CA VAL A 394 13.25 -5.31 0.79
C VAL A 394 13.84 -4.40 1.84
N TYR A 395 15.05 -4.71 2.26
CA TYR A 395 15.77 -3.98 3.31
C TYR A 395 17.16 -3.57 2.85
N LEU A 396 17.62 -2.43 3.37
CA LEU A 396 19.01 -1.99 3.24
C LEU A 396 19.77 -2.26 4.53
N ASN A 397 20.98 -2.82 4.39
CA ASN A 397 21.94 -3.07 5.48
C ASN A 397 21.29 -3.72 6.70
N LEU A 398 20.44 -4.73 6.46
CA LEU A 398 19.74 -5.48 7.50
C LEU A 398 20.73 -5.98 8.53
N PRO A 399 20.56 -5.71 9.86
CA PRO A 399 21.46 -6.20 10.88
C PRO A 399 21.38 -7.73 11.04
N ALA A 400 22.36 -8.32 11.66
CA ALA A 400 22.38 -9.77 11.93
C ALA A 400 21.30 -10.22 12.90
N SER A 401 20.86 -9.33 13.80
CA SER A 401 19.78 -9.56 14.76
C SER A 401 19.19 -8.22 15.17
N GLY A 402 17.96 -8.22 15.67
CA GLY A 402 17.31 -7.02 16.18
C GLY A 402 15.82 -7.23 16.44
N ASP A 403 15.22 -6.27 17.15
CA ASP A 403 13.77 -6.19 17.27
C ASP A 403 13.13 -5.93 15.91
N VAL A 404 12.07 -6.67 15.56
CA VAL A 404 11.47 -6.64 14.23
C VAL A 404 10.93 -5.26 13.86
N ASP A 405 10.25 -4.60 14.79
CA ASP A 405 9.63 -3.30 14.54
C ASP A 405 10.70 -2.21 14.42
N ALA A 406 11.73 -2.25 15.26
CA ALA A 406 12.87 -1.34 15.18
C ALA A 406 13.65 -1.53 13.87
N VAL A 407 13.95 -2.77 13.49
CA VAL A 407 14.64 -3.09 12.24
C VAL A 407 13.80 -2.67 11.04
N LYS A 408 12.49 -2.96 11.05
CA LYS A 408 11.59 -2.56 9.97
C LYS A 408 11.52 -1.05 9.82
N SER A 409 11.42 -0.32 10.91
CA SER A 409 11.36 1.15 10.87
C SER A 409 12.62 1.82 10.32
N GLN A 410 13.79 1.18 10.51
CA GLN A 410 15.09 1.75 10.14
C GLN A 410 15.61 1.30 8.78
N HIS A 411 15.40 0.05 8.39
CA HIS A 411 16.06 -0.60 7.26
C HIS A 411 15.13 -0.93 6.09
N PHE A 412 13.80 -0.95 6.30
CA PHE A 412 12.82 -1.30 5.27
C PHE A 412 12.73 -0.20 4.21
N ILE A 413 12.81 -0.62 2.93
CA ILE A 413 12.73 0.31 1.79
C ILE A 413 11.48 0.08 0.92
N GLY A 414 10.84 -1.08 1.00
CA GLY A 414 9.64 -1.38 0.25
C GLY A 414 9.39 -2.88 0.11
N THR A 415 8.45 -3.22 -0.75
CA THR A 415 8.10 -4.60 -1.08
C THR A 415 8.35 -4.87 -2.55
N LEU A 416 8.54 -6.13 -2.92
CA LEU A 416 8.69 -6.58 -4.30
C LEU A 416 7.83 -7.81 -4.52
N GLY A 417 6.80 -7.70 -5.34
CA GLY A 417 5.88 -8.78 -5.65
C GLY A 417 5.34 -8.69 -7.07
N ALA A 418 4.43 -9.58 -7.41
CA ALA A 418 3.87 -9.71 -8.75
C ALA A 418 3.11 -8.44 -9.17
N PHE A 419 2.34 -7.84 -8.24
CA PHE A 419 1.56 -6.64 -8.50
C PHE A 419 2.45 -5.45 -8.85
N GLN A 420 3.49 -5.19 -8.05
CA GLN A 420 4.41 -4.06 -8.29
C GLN A 420 5.23 -4.25 -9.58
N ILE A 421 5.72 -5.47 -9.84
CA ILE A 421 6.47 -5.78 -11.07
C ILE A 421 5.55 -5.65 -12.29
N GLY A 422 4.32 -6.18 -12.20
CA GLY A 422 3.31 -6.05 -13.23
C GLY A 422 2.92 -4.61 -13.50
N THR A 423 2.79 -3.79 -12.46
CA THR A 423 2.54 -2.35 -12.54
C THR A 423 3.66 -1.61 -13.29
N ALA A 424 4.93 -1.88 -12.94
CA ALA A 424 6.06 -1.28 -13.63
C ALA A 424 6.05 -1.64 -15.13
N ALA A 425 5.85 -2.92 -15.45
CA ALA A 425 5.76 -3.40 -16.83
C ALA A 425 4.58 -2.78 -17.60
N HIS A 426 3.42 -2.61 -16.95
CA HIS A 426 2.24 -1.97 -17.51
C HIS A 426 2.51 -0.51 -17.93
N HIS A 427 3.30 0.21 -17.15
CA HIS A 427 3.75 1.57 -17.47
C HIS A 427 4.98 1.62 -18.40
N GLY A 428 5.35 0.49 -19.02
CA GLY A 428 6.48 0.40 -19.96
C GLY A 428 7.85 0.45 -19.29
N MET A 429 7.93 0.24 -17.98
CA MET A 429 9.16 0.21 -17.22
C MET A 429 9.65 -1.22 -17.03
N ASN A 430 10.94 -1.46 -17.24
CA ASN A 430 11.60 -2.75 -16.96
C ASN A 430 12.30 -2.76 -15.60
N ALA A 431 12.10 -1.74 -14.79
CA ALA A 431 12.77 -1.57 -13.52
C ALA A 431 11.77 -1.23 -12.42
N VAL A 432 12.09 -1.69 -11.21
CA VAL A 432 11.45 -1.25 -9.96
C VAL A 432 12.49 -0.46 -9.18
N ASP A 433 12.14 0.73 -8.71
CA ASP A 433 13.04 1.56 -7.92
C ASP A 433 12.46 1.92 -6.55
N TYR A 434 13.36 2.19 -5.61
CA TYR A 434 13.03 2.63 -4.25
C TYR A 434 13.89 3.85 -3.92
N ASP A 435 13.28 4.94 -3.51
CA ASP A 435 14.03 6.05 -2.90
C ASP A 435 14.52 5.61 -1.52
N VAL A 436 15.82 5.65 -1.35
CA VAL A 436 16.50 5.22 -0.13
C VAL A 436 17.29 6.34 0.54
N THR A 437 17.14 7.56 0.06
CA THR A 437 17.87 8.74 0.55
C THR A 437 17.70 8.89 2.07
N ASP A 438 16.46 8.92 2.55
CA ASP A 438 16.16 9.07 3.98
C ASP A 438 16.59 7.86 4.81
N VAL A 439 16.50 6.65 4.26
CA VAL A 439 16.93 5.43 4.96
C VAL A 439 18.44 5.44 5.16
N LEU A 440 19.19 5.71 4.10
CA LEU A 440 20.66 5.77 4.16
C LEU A 440 21.15 6.90 5.07
N ALA A 441 20.50 8.06 5.03
CA ALA A 441 20.82 9.19 5.91
C ALA A 441 20.61 8.84 7.39
N ARG A 442 19.48 8.18 7.74
CA ARG A 442 19.22 7.74 9.12
C ARG A 442 20.19 6.67 9.61
N LEU A 443 20.61 5.76 8.75
CA LEU A 443 21.58 4.72 9.10
C LEU A 443 22.98 5.28 9.36
N GLY A 444 23.22 6.57 9.11
CA GLY A 444 24.49 7.23 9.42
C GLY A 444 25.68 6.62 8.70
N ILE A 445 25.50 6.22 7.45
CA ILE A 445 26.51 5.48 6.67
C ILE A 445 27.71 6.38 6.36
N SER A 446 28.66 6.41 7.29
CA SER A 446 29.90 7.20 7.17
C SER A 446 31.02 6.46 6.43
N ASN A 447 31.06 5.12 6.45
CA ASN A 447 32.07 4.29 5.82
C ASN A 447 31.42 3.14 5.03
N VAL A 448 30.98 3.44 3.80
CA VAL A 448 30.30 2.47 2.95
C VAL A 448 31.29 1.89 1.97
N SER A 449 31.82 0.72 2.27
CA SER A 449 32.54 -0.10 1.28
C SER A 449 31.56 -0.95 0.45
N ASP A 450 30.39 -1.24 1.03
CA ASP A 450 29.30 -1.97 0.38
C ASP A 450 27.93 -1.57 0.92
N VAL A 451 26.91 -1.73 0.09
CA VAL A 451 25.51 -1.64 0.48
C VAL A 451 24.88 -3.02 0.35
N VAL A 452 24.28 -3.51 1.42
CA VAL A 452 23.65 -4.83 1.39
C VAL A 452 22.16 -4.71 1.23
N LEU A 453 21.67 -5.27 0.14
CA LEU A 453 20.24 -5.37 -0.18
C LEU A 453 19.75 -6.75 0.23
N SER A 454 18.76 -6.81 1.12
CA SER A 454 18.20 -8.08 1.60
C SER A 454 16.76 -8.22 1.14
N PHE A 455 16.45 -9.35 0.49
CA PHE A 455 15.12 -9.75 0.07
C PHE A 455 14.59 -10.81 1.03
N VAL A 456 13.68 -10.43 1.89
CA VAL A 456 13.08 -11.31 2.90
C VAL A 456 11.74 -11.81 2.39
N ARG A 457 11.68 -13.11 2.05
CA ARG A 457 10.48 -13.74 1.51
C ARG A 457 9.34 -13.76 2.51
N VAL A 458 8.17 -13.34 2.06
CA VAL A 458 6.88 -13.47 2.75
C VAL A 458 5.96 -14.33 1.88
N SER A 459 5.46 -15.42 2.45
CA SER A 459 4.68 -16.40 1.71
C SER A 459 3.32 -16.62 2.34
N GLY A 460 2.26 -16.61 1.53
CA GLY A 460 0.96 -17.15 1.92
C GLY A 460 0.98 -18.69 1.96
N ALA A 461 -0.15 -19.29 2.33
CA ALA A 461 -0.26 -20.74 2.49
C ALA A 461 0.02 -21.52 1.19
N ASN A 462 -0.32 -20.94 0.03
CA ASN A 462 -0.25 -21.57 -1.29
C ASN A 462 0.76 -20.89 -2.21
N SER A 463 1.86 -20.37 -1.66
CA SER A 463 2.89 -19.69 -2.44
C SER A 463 3.64 -20.63 -3.38
N PRO A 464 4.01 -20.20 -4.59
CA PRO A 464 4.83 -20.98 -5.50
C PRO A 464 6.25 -21.17 -4.96
N LYS A 465 6.88 -22.27 -5.36
CA LYS A 465 8.29 -22.60 -5.07
C LYS A 465 9.14 -22.44 -6.33
N GLY A 466 10.47 -22.45 -6.14
CA GLY A 466 11.46 -22.24 -7.19
C GLY A 466 11.68 -20.75 -7.50
N ILE A 467 12.33 -20.46 -8.63
CA ILE A 467 12.63 -19.09 -9.05
C ILE A 467 11.32 -18.33 -9.26
N ALA A 468 11.16 -17.25 -8.52
CA ALA A 468 9.97 -16.40 -8.53
C ALA A 468 10.22 -15.05 -9.20
N VAL A 469 11.40 -14.45 -9.00
CA VAL A 469 11.80 -13.18 -9.61
C VAL A 469 13.25 -13.28 -10.06
N SER A 470 13.53 -12.84 -11.28
CA SER A 470 14.89 -12.68 -11.79
C SER A 470 15.15 -11.18 -12.02
N ILE A 471 16.27 -10.69 -11.54
CA ILE A 471 16.70 -9.30 -11.63
C ILE A 471 18.03 -9.29 -12.38
N ASN A 472 18.08 -8.63 -13.54
CA ASN A 472 19.30 -8.57 -14.34
C ASN A 472 20.42 -7.80 -13.60
N GLU A 473 20.08 -6.64 -13.01
CA GLU A 473 20.99 -5.84 -12.21
C GLU A 473 20.28 -5.16 -11.04
N ALA A 474 20.80 -5.33 -9.83
CA ALA A 474 20.43 -4.53 -8.66
C ALA A 474 21.57 -3.53 -8.39
N ARG A 475 21.26 -2.22 -8.39
CA ARG A 475 22.28 -1.17 -8.29
C ARG A 475 21.83 0.01 -7.43
N ILE A 476 22.83 0.76 -6.96
CA ILE A 476 22.61 2.06 -6.29
C ILE A 476 22.81 3.16 -7.33
N GLU A 477 21.84 4.06 -7.45
CA GLU A 477 21.91 5.22 -8.34
C GLU A 477 21.77 6.54 -7.58
N LEU A 478 22.50 7.55 -8.04
CA LEU A 478 22.22 8.96 -7.76
C LEU A 478 21.32 9.53 -8.84
N GLY A 479 20.36 10.35 -8.46
CA GLY A 479 19.46 11.04 -9.37
C GLY A 479 19.28 12.52 -9.05
N THR A 480 18.94 13.31 -10.08
CA THR A 480 18.58 14.72 -9.95
C THR A 480 17.08 14.92 -9.83
N ASP A 481 16.31 13.98 -10.34
CA ASP A 481 14.85 13.94 -10.37
C ASP A 481 14.32 13.24 -9.11
N GLY A 482 13.31 13.85 -8.50
CA GLY A 482 12.64 13.34 -7.30
C GLY A 482 12.08 11.92 -7.45
N PRO A 483 11.73 11.30 -6.31
CA PRO A 483 11.08 10.00 -6.28
C PRO A 483 9.70 10.01 -6.91
#